data_36d057a0310dd871547e84fa7ff7c5d2
#
_entry.id   36d057a0310dd871547e84fa7ff7c5d2
#
_cell.length_a   1.000
_cell.length_b   1.000
_cell.length_c   1.000
_cell.angle_alpha   90.00
_cell.angle_beta   90.00
_cell.angle_gamma   90.00
#
_symmetry.space_group_name_H-M   'P 1'
#
loop_
_entity.id
_entity.type
_entity.pdbx_description
1 polymer ?
#
loop_
_entity_poly.entity_id
_entity_poly.type
_entity_poly.pdbx_seq_one_letter_code
_entity_poly.pdbx_strand_id
1 'polypeptide(L)'
;MLDLDRSDTLHRLPCCGITAISIFTGARFDDVWRFVKSRKRGNWKGSTYHSDQKAALKRFNRGRTVAVKVTSRKTLERFAREDARPGVAYMIRTTGHQQVLKDGIVADQRGSARVSEFWGRRKRVVHFWAKSV
;
A
#
# COMPACT_ATOMS: atom_id res chain seq x y z
N MET A 1 0.05 -5.67 -14.79
CA MET A 1 0.28 -6.63 -13.70
C MET A 1 1.09 -5.98 -12.61
N LEU A 2 0.75 -6.23 -11.35
CA LEU A 2 1.53 -5.72 -10.23
C LEU A 2 2.77 -6.59 -10.01
N ASP A 3 3.92 -5.94 -9.85
CA ASP A 3 5.14 -6.60 -9.42
C ASP A 3 5.33 -6.34 -7.91
N LEU A 4 5.11 -7.37 -7.12
CA LEU A 4 5.22 -7.30 -5.66
C LEU A 4 6.67 -7.47 -5.17
N ASP A 5 7.61 -7.82 -6.04
CA ASP A 5 9.00 -8.09 -5.70
C ASP A 5 9.98 -7.07 -6.30
N ARG A 6 9.55 -5.84 -6.43
CA ARG A 6 10.38 -4.78 -7.02
C ARG A 6 11.53 -4.39 -6.12
N SER A 7 12.73 -4.32 -6.68
CA SER A 7 13.94 -3.91 -5.95
C SER A 7 13.95 -2.41 -5.60
N ASP A 8 13.35 -1.56 -6.45
CA ASP A 8 13.34 -0.11 -6.21
C ASP A 8 12.45 0.31 -5.04
N THR A 9 11.60 -0.59 -4.52
CA THR A 9 10.73 -0.32 -3.37
C THR A 9 11.30 -0.82 -2.04
N LEU A 10 12.48 -1.44 -2.03
CA LEU A 10 13.13 -1.92 -0.82
C LEU A 10 13.87 -0.77 -0.12
N HIS A 11 13.41 -0.39 1.06
CA HIS A 11 13.95 0.73 1.83
C HIS A 11 13.93 0.47 3.32
N ARG A 12 14.91 1.02 4.04
CA ARG A 12 14.99 0.99 5.50
C ARG A 12 14.29 2.17 6.15
N LEU A 13 13.98 3.21 5.39
CA LEU A 13 13.34 4.43 5.88
C LEU A 13 11.83 4.21 6.14
N PRO A 14 11.20 5.04 6.99
CA PRO A 14 9.76 4.99 7.22
C PRO A 14 8.98 5.53 6.01
N CYS A 15 9.05 4.82 4.90
CA CYS A 15 8.43 5.22 3.62
C CYS A 15 7.38 4.20 3.15
N CYS A 16 6.73 3.50 4.08
CA CYS A 16 5.76 2.46 3.74
C CYS A 16 4.63 2.96 2.83
N GLY A 17 4.18 4.20 3.01
CA GLY A 17 3.15 4.79 2.16
C GLY A 17 3.62 5.03 0.73
N ILE A 18 4.84 5.52 0.54
CA ILE A 18 5.44 5.72 -0.79
C ILE A 18 5.61 4.37 -1.48
N THR A 19 6.16 3.39 -0.77
CA THR A 19 6.32 2.03 -1.28
C THR A 19 4.98 1.42 -1.70
N ALA A 20 3.96 1.53 -0.85
CA ALA A 20 2.63 0.99 -1.15
C ALA A 20 2.04 1.63 -2.41
N ILE A 21 2.12 2.95 -2.55
CA ILE A 21 1.65 3.65 -3.74
C ILE A 21 2.41 3.18 -4.98
N SER A 22 3.72 3.07 -4.89
CA SER A 22 4.57 2.62 -5.99
C SER A 22 4.18 1.21 -6.46
N ILE A 23 4.05 0.26 -5.55
CA ILE A 23 3.66 -1.11 -5.86
C ILE A 23 2.24 -1.15 -6.44
N PHE A 24 1.31 -0.47 -5.80
CA PHE A 24 -0.10 -0.51 -6.18
C PHE A 24 -0.35 0.11 -7.56
N THR A 25 0.35 1.18 -7.91
CA THR A 25 0.18 1.89 -9.18
C THR A 25 1.09 1.38 -10.30
N GLY A 26 2.20 0.73 -9.95
CA GLY A 26 3.25 0.37 -10.89
C GLY A 26 4.22 1.51 -11.18
N ALA A 27 4.04 2.69 -10.60
CA ALA A 27 4.95 3.82 -10.77
C ALA A 27 6.29 3.55 -10.08
N ARG A 28 7.35 4.20 -10.58
CA ARG A 28 8.66 4.10 -9.96
C ARG A 28 8.66 4.75 -8.58
N PHE A 29 9.36 4.16 -7.63
CA PHE A 29 9.48 4.71 -6.28
C PHE A 29 9.93 6.18 -6.31
N ASP A 30 10.97 6.50 -7.08
CA ASP A 30 11.50 7.88 -7.16
C ASP A 30 10.46 8.88 -7.67
N ASP A 31 9.63 8.48 -8.63
CA ASP A 31 8.59 9.34 -9.17
C ASP A 31 7.51 9.63 -8.13
N VAL A 32 7.09 8.61 -7.38
CA VAL A 32 6.12 8.77 -6.29
C VAL A 32 6.72 9.63 -5.17
N TRP A 33 7.97 9.37 -4.80
CA TRP A 33 8.69 10.16 -3.79
C TRP A 33 8.72 11.64 -4.15
N ARG A 34 9.12 11.97 -5.39
CA ARG A 34 9.19 13.37 -5.85
C ARG A 34 7.81 14.03 -5.85
N PHE A 35 6.80 13.31 -6.29
CA PHE A 35 5.44 13.82 -6.32
C PHE A 35 4.94 14.17 -4.92
N VAL A 36 5.06 13.24 -3.98
CA VAL A 36 4.62 13.48 -2.60
C VAL A 36 5.46 14.57 -1.95
N LYS A 37 6.78 14.55 -2.16
CA LYS A 37 7.69 15.59 -1.66
C LYS A 37 7.28 16.98 -2.12
N SER A 38 6.83 17.13 -3.37
CA SER A 38 6.38 18.42 -3.92
C SER A 38 5.17 18.99 -3.19
N ARG A 39 4.41 18.15 -2.47
CA ARG A 39 3.24 18.52 -1.68
C ARG A 39 3.59 18.85 -0.23
N LYS A 40 4.84 18.67 0.18
CA LYS A 40 5.30 18.81 1.56
C LYS A 40 6.18 20.04 1.72
N ARG A 41 6.30 20.50 2.96
CA ARG A 41 7.17 21.61 3.35
C ARG A 41 8.15 21.16 4.42
N GLY A 42 9.29 21.83 4.51
CA GLY A 42 10.30 21.57 5.54
C GLY A 42 11.01 20.23 5.37
N ASN A 43 11.41 19.62 6.49
CA ASN A 43 12.17 18.37 6.52
C ASN A 43 11.27 17.15 6.47
N TRP A 44 10.54 17.00 5.37
CA TRP A 44 9.73 15.81 5.17
C TRP A 44 10.63 14.56 5.00
N LYS A 45 10.28 13.47 5.70
CA LYS A 45 11.09 12.24 5.78
C LYS A 45 10.40 11.01 5.18
N GLY A 46 9.31 11.18 4.44
CA GLY A 46 8.67 10.09 3.71
C GLY A 46 7.29 9.69 4.19
N SER A 47 6.73 10.37 5.18
CA SER A 47 5.37 10.08 5.66
C SER A 47 4.30 10.48 4.65
N THR A 48 3.19 9.73 4.60
CA THR A 48 2.04 10.05 3.74
C THR A 48 0.77 10.15 4.56
N TYR A 49 -0.08 11.12 4.20
CA TYR A 49 -1.44 11.20 4.70
C TYR A 49 -2.40 10.62 3.66
N HIS A 50 -3.65 10.42 4.06
CA HIS A 50 -4.71 9.95 3.15
C HIS A 50 -4.82 10.84 1.90
N SER A 51 -4.75 12.17 2.08
CA SER A 51 -4.79 13.12 0.98
C SER A 51 -3.64 12.95 -0.01
N ASP A 52 -2.45 12.58 0.47
CA ASP A 52 -1.30 12.30 -0.39
C ASP A 52 -1.53 11.04 -1.22
N GLN A 53 -2.09 10.02 -0.61
CA GLN A 53 -2.43 8.77 -1.31
C GLN A 53 -3.47 9.03 -2.40
N LYS A 54 -4.53 9.75 -2.08
CA LYS A 54 -5.58 10.10 -3.03
C LYS A 54 -5.01 10.87 -4.24
N ALA A 55 -4.15 11.87 -3.99
CA ALA A 55 -3.51 12.64 -5.03
C ALA A 55 -2.56 11.81 -5.88
N ALA A 56 -1.76 10.94 -5.25
CA ALA A 56 -0.84 10.05 -5.96
C ALA A 56 -1.58 9.02 -6.81
N LEU A 57 -2.67 8.46 -6.32
CA LEU A 57 -3.49 7.55 -7.10
C LEU A 57 -4.08 8.26 -8.32
N LYS A 58 -4.56 9.48 -8.17
CA LYS A 58 -5.06 10.27 -9.29
C LYS A 58 -3.98 10.51 -10.35
N ARG A 59 -2.72 10.69 -9.91
CA ARG A 59 -1.59 11.00 -10.79
C ARG A 59 -1.03 9.77 -11.50
N PHE A 60 -0.91 8.64 -10.80
CA PHE A 60 -0.16 7.48 -11.25
C PHE A 60 -1.01 6.25 -11.55
N ASN A 61 -2.17 6.11 -10.93
CA ASN A 61 -2.95 4.89 -11.10
C ASN A 61 -3.72 4.91 -12.42
N ARG A 62 -3.72 3.75 -13.09
CA ARG A 62 -4.54 3.51 -14.27
C ARG A 62 -5.73 2.64 -13.87
N GLY A 63 -6.91 3.02 -14.31
CA GLY A 63 -8.14 2.29 -14.00
C GLY A 63 -8.83 2.80 -12.72
N ARG A 64 -9.92 2.14 -12.37
CA ARG A 64 -10.75 2.54 -11.23
C ARG A 64 -10.23 1.98 -9.93
N THR A 65 -10.27 2.80 -8.88
CA THR A 65 -10.04 2.38 -7.52
C THR A 65 -11.27 2.69 -6.67
N VAL A 66 -11.49 1.84 -5.66
CA VAL A 66 -12.54 2.05 -4.65
C VAL A 66 -11.85 2.24 -3.31
N ALA A 67 -12.20 3.32 -2.62
CA ALA A 67 -11.68 3.59 -1.27
C ALA A 67 -12.71 3.09 -0.24
N VAL A 68 -12.26 2.33 0.74
CA VAL A 68 -13.12 1.78 1.78
C VAL A 68 -12.53 2.04 3.16
N LYS A 69 -13.30 2.75 4.00
CA LYS A 69 -12.98 2.90 5.42
C LYS A 69 -13.57 1.71 6.16
N VAL A 70 -12.75 0.96 6.87
CA VAL A 70 -13.17 -0.25 7.57
C VAL A 70 -13.55 0.07 9.00
N THR A 71 -14.73 -0.34 9.42
CA THR A 71 -15.22 -0.16 10.79
C THR A 71 -15.03 -1.40 11.66
N SER A 72 -15.08 -2.60 11.07
CA SER A 72 -14.95 -3.87 11.80
C SER A 72 -13.52 -4.21 12.19
N ARG A 73 -12.51 -3.56 11.64
CA ARG A 73 -11.09 -3.65 11.99
C ARG A 73 -10.57 -5.07 12.20
N LYS A 74 -10.78 -5.93 11.20
CA LYS A 74 -10.17 -7.25 11.19
C LYS A 74 -8.64 -7.15 11.12
N THR A 75 -7.93 -8.17 11.60
CA THR A 75 -6.50 -8.28 11.33
C THR A 75 -6.25 -8.40 9.84
N LEU A 76 -5.05 -8.02 9.39
CA LEU A 76 -4.69 -8.16 7.98
C LEU A 76 -4.82 -9.61 7.51
N GLU A 77 -4.39 -10.57 8.32
CA GLU A 77 -4.49 -11.99 8.02
C GLU A 77 -5.95 -12.43 7.84
N ARG A 78 -6.82 -11.99 8.74
CA ARG A 78 -8.25 -12.31 8.66
C ARG A 78 -8.91 -11.63 7.48
N PHE A 79 -8.58 -10.38 7.19
CA PHE A 79 -9.05 -9.67 6.00
C PHE A 79 -8.65 -10.42 4.73
N ALA A 80 -7.41 -10.87 4.64
CA ALA A 80 -6.92 -11.62 3.48
C ALA A 80 -7.70 -12.92 3.26
N ARG A 81 -8.07 -13.60 4.35
CA ARG A 81 -8.79 -14.87 4.29
C ARG A 81 -10.29 -14.68 4.01
N GLU A 82 -10.91 -13.68 4.61
CA GLU A 82 -12.38 -13.53 4.60
C GLU A 82 -12.90 -12.53 3.58
N ASP A 83 -12.16 -11.45 3.31
CA ASP A 83 -12.67 -10.32 2.54
C ASP A 83 -11.94 -10.11 1.21
N ALA A 84 -10.65 -10.44 1.13
CA ALA A 84 -9.88 -10.23 -0.08
C ALA A 84 -10.32 -11.19 -1.19
N ARG A 85 -10.45 -10.66 -2.41
CA ARG A 85 -10.89 -11.43 -3.58
C ARG A 85 -9.71 -11.72 -4.51
N PRO A 86 -9.70 -12.90 -5.17
CA PRO A 86 -8.70 -13.21 -6.19
C PRO A 86 -8.70 -12.15 -7.30
N GLY A 87 -7.52 -11.81 -7.80
CA GLY A 87 -7.36 -10.85 -8.89
C GLY A 87 -7.59 -9.39 -8.52
N VAL A 88 -7.85 -9.09 -7.26
CA VAL A 88 -8.01 -7.73 -6.76
C VAL A 88 -6.78 -7.34 -5.94
N ALA A 89 -6.21 -6.18 -6.25
CA ALA A 89 -5.12 -5.61 -5.47
C ALA A 89 -5.70 -4.66 -4.41
N TYR A 90 -5.14 -4.71 -3.23
CA TYR A 90 -5.52 -3.87 -2.11
C TYR A 90 -4.32 -3.09 -1.60
N MET A 91 -4.41 -1.75 -1.58
CA MET A 91 -3.46 -0.92 -0.86
C MET A 91 -4.05 -0.65 0.52
N ILE A 92 -3.48 -1.25 1.54
CA ILE A 92 -4.09 -1.35 2.87
C ILE A 92 -3.32 -0.52 3.88
N ARG A 93 -4.04 0.30 4.63
CA ARG A 93 -3.51 0.92 5.83
C ARG A 93 -3.96 0.10 7.05
N THR A 94 -3.00 -0.42 7.77
CA THR A 94 -3.19 -0.98 9.11
C THR A 94 -2.69 0.03 10.13
N THR A 95 -2.87 -0.26 11.42
CA THR A 95 -2.37 0.61 12.48
C THR A 95 -0.85 0.78 12.36
N GLY A 96 -0.42 2.01 12.03
CA GLY A 96 0.99 2.38 11.93
C GLY A 96 1.75 1.84 10.72
N HIS A 97 1.06 1.27 9.72
CA HIS A 97 1.75 0.72 8.55
C HIS A 97 0.88 0.75 7.29
N GLN A 98 1.54 0.68 6.13
CA GLN A 98 0.90 0.58 4.83
C GLN A 98 1.59 -0.50 3.98
N GLN A 99 0.81 -1.28 3.26
CA GLN A 99 1.26 -2.39 2.44
C GLN A 99 0.27 -2.67 1.31
N VAL A 100 0.68 -3.52 0.38
CA VAL A 100 -0.18 -4.00 -0.72
C VAL A 100 -0.41 -5.49 -0.56
N LEU A 101 -1.66 -5.90 -0.71
CA LEU A 101 -2.08 -7.30 -0.67
C LEU A 101 -2.68 -7.68 -2.03
N LYS A 102 -2.23 -8.79 -2.58
CA LYS A 102 -2.84 -9.40 -3.76
C LYS A 102 -2.66 -10.92 -3.72
N ASP A 103 -3.75 -11.64 -3.89
CA ASP A 103 -3.74 -13.12 -3.94
C ASP A 103 -2.96 -13.77 -2.80
N GLY A 104 -3.14 -13.27 -1.58
CA GLY A 104 -2.51 -13.83 -0.38
C GLY A 104 -1.05 -13.43 -0.16
N ILE A 105 -0.50 -12.59 -1.03
CA ILE A 105 0.87 -12.07 -0.91
C ILE A 105 0.83 -10.61 -0.47
N VAL A 106 1.64 -10.28 0.53
CA VAL A 106 1.77 -8.92 1.05
C VAL A 106 3.15 -8.37 0.68
N ALA A 107 3.19 -7.14 0.23
CA ALA A 107 4.44 -6.45 -0.10
C ALA A 107 4.52 -5.09 0.58
N ASP A 108 5.68 -4.77 1.12
CA ASP A 108 6.02 -3.47 1.70
C ASP A 108 7.50 -3.14 1.42
N GLN A 109 8.06 -2.13 2.09
CA GLN A 109 9.45 -1.74 1.88
C GLN A 109 10.48 -2.80 2.29
N ARG A 110 10.05 -3.88 2.93
CA ARG A 110 10.91 -5.01 3.32
C ARG A 110 10.87 -6.16 2.33
N GLY A 111 10.03 -6.07 1.31
CA GLY A 111 9.82 -7.10 0.31
C GLY A 111 8.44 -7.73 0.40
N SER A 112 8.29 -8.91 -0.19
CA SER A 112 7.02 -9.64 -0.20
C SER A 112 7.07 -10.91 0.63
N ALA A 113 5.91 -11.33 1.13
CA ALA A 113 5.74 -12.57 1.87
C ALA A 113 4.29 -13.04 1.75
N ARG A 114 4.05 -14.31 1.98
CA ARG A 114 2.68 -14.80 2.20
C ARG A 114 2.12 -14.10 3.44
N VAL A 115 0.84 -13.78 3.42
CA VAL A 115 0.22 -13.07 4.54
C VAL A 115 0.40 -13.81 5.87
N SER A 116 0.37 -15.16 5.86
CA SER A 116 0.58 -15.99 7.05
C SER A 116 1.97 -15.86 7.67
N GLU A 117 2.94 -15.38 6.90
CA GLU A 117 4.33 -15.19 7.31
C GLU A 117 4.69 -13.70 7.46
N PHE A 118 3.77 -12.81 7.13
CA PHE A 118 4.03 -11.38 7.16
C PHE A 118 4.10 -10.86 8.59
N TRP A 119 5.12 -10.04 8.89
CA TRP A 119 5.34 -9.50 10.24
C TRP A 119 4.16 -8.70 10.78
N GLY A 120 3.42 -7.99 9.91
CA GLY A 120 2.27 -7.15 10.27
C GLY A 120 0.92 -7.85 10.17
N ARG A 121 0.86 -9.16 10.02
CA ARG A 121 -0.38 -9.92 9.78
C ARG A 121 -1.46 -9.73 10.85
N ARG A 122 -1.06 -9.42 12.07
CA ARG A 122 -1.98 -9.23 13.21
C ARG A 122 -2.41 -7.77 13.42
N LYS A 123 -1.86 -6.85 12.65
CA LYS A 123 -2.28 -5.45 12.68
C LYS A 123 -3.67 -5.30 12.11
N ARG A 124 -4.43 -4.35 12.63
CA ARG A 124 -5.84 -4.13 12.24
C ARG A 124 -5.95 -3.28 10.99
N VAL A 125 -6.78 -3.71 10.06
CA VAL A 125 -7.08 -2.96 8.84
C VAL A 125 -8.00 -1.80 9.19
N VAL A 126 -7.61 -0.59 8.81
CA VAL A 126 -8.40 0.64 9.06
C VAL A 126 -8.94 1.27 7.79
N HIS A 127 -8.25 1.11 6.69
CA HIS A 127 -8.65 1.65 5.40
C HIS A 127 -7.97 0.87 4.28
N PHE A 128 -8.63 0.79 3.11
CA PHE A 128 -7.97 0.26 1.92
C PHE A 128 -8.49 0.91 0.63
N TRP A 129 -7.65 0.83 -0.39
CA TRP A 129 -7.98 1.08 -1.77
C TRP A 129 -7.97 -0.26 -2.51
N ALA A 130 -8.95 -0.51 -3.36
CA ALA A 130 -9.04 -1.76 -4.12
C ALA A 130 -9.12 -1.48 -5.62
N LYS A 131 -8.51 -2.34 -6.41
CA LYS A 131 -8.65 -2.33 -7.87
C LYS A 131 -8.50 -3.74 -8.44
N SER A 132 -9.23 -4.03 -9.52
CA SER A 132 -9.04 -5.27 -10.27
C SER A 132 -7.75 -5.20 -11.09
N VAL A 133 -7.00 -6.29 -11.13
CA VAL A 133 -5.75 -6.41 -11.89
C VAL A 133 -5.67 -7.71 -12.67
#